data_c466e1974f8f1aa2468864542a906b74
#
_entry.id   c466e1974f8f1aa2468864542a906b74
#
_cell.length_a   1.000
_cell.length_b   1.000
_cell.length_c   1.000
_cell.angle_alpha   90.00
_cell.angle_beta   90.00
_cell.angle_gamma   90.00
#
_symmetry.space_group_name_H-M   'P 1'
#
loop_
_entity.id
_entity.type
_entity.pdbx_description
1 polymer ?
#
loop_
_entity_poly.entity_id
_entity_poly.type
_entity_poly.pdbx_seq_one_letter_code
_entity_poly.pdbx_strand_id
1 'polypeptide(L)'
;MATGGNRAMTARTFKVPRLPGDIMIYPMIVGLLINTFCPQVLEIGGFFTAATRGGANAVVAAILLFVGAGISFKATPGAVKTGVVVLIPKLLLAAVMGLAVAWFFNDDLLGLSSVSIIGGISFCNMALYTGIMSEYGDEAEQGAVGILFLTAGPTVAMIVLGVSGLASIPLGTVIGSVLPLVIGMVLGNCFPFVRDLLKPGANPAIAVLGFQLGCSMSLASFVTGGLSGILLGLVTVFVVGPVTCLFERLCGGTGKACLLYTSPSPRDR
;
A
#
# COMPACT_ATOMS: atom_id res chain seq x y z
N MET A 1 8.96 2.53 -60.57
CA MET A 1 8.15 1.40 -60.08
C MET A 1 8.97 0.60 -59.09
N ALA A 2 8.71 0.72 -57.82
CA ALA A 2 9.04 -0.26 -56.80
C ALA A 2 8.29 0.14 -55.53
N THR A 3 7.15 -0.48 -55.32
CA THR A 3 6.28 -0.39 -54.16
C THR A 3 6.92 -1.19 -53.03
N GLY A 4 7.62 -0.49 -52.11
CA GLY A 4 8.11 -1.05 -50.85
C GLY A 4 6.94 -1.25 -49.89
N GLY A 5 6.45 -2.47 -49.73
CA GLY A 5 5.44 -2.84 -48.77
C GLY A 5 5.93 -2.67 -47.34
N ASN A 6 5.36 -1.73 -46.65
CA ASN A 6 5.55 -1.50 -45.23
C ASN A 6 4.84 -2.63 -44.47
N ARG A 7 5.56 -3.73 -44.18
CA ARG A 7 5.09 -4.76 -43.24
C ARG A 7 5.16 -4.15 -41.85
N ALA A 8 4.06 -3.54 -41.41
CA ALA A 8 3.86 -3.26 -40.00
C ALA A 8 3.97 -4.59 -39.25
N MET A 9 5.07 -4.76 -38.50
CA MET A 9 5.16 -5.80 -37.48
C MET A 9 4.01 -5.58 -36.50
N THR A 10 2.96 -6.35 -36.61
CA THR A 10 1.94 -6.47 -35.58
C THR A 10 2.60 -7.12 -34.38
N ALA A 11 3.15 -6.30 -33.50
CA ALA A 11 3.56 -6.74 -32.18
C ALA A 11 2.34 -7.40 -31.55
N ARG A 12 2.40 -8.70 -31.29
CA ARG A 12 1.43 -9.42 -30.48
C ARG A 12 1.39 -8.74 -29.12
N THR A 13 0.47 -7.85 -28.91
CA THR A 13 0.18 -7.28 -27.59
C THR A 13 -0.31 -8.41 -26.70
N PHE A 14 0.54 -8.89 -25.83
CA PHE A 14 0.14 -9.81 -24.76
C PHE A 14 -0.90 -9.08 -23.92
N LYS A 15 -2.17 -9.48 -24.01
CA LYS A 15 -3.23 -8.97 -23.14
C LYS A 15 -3.04 -9.58 -21.76
N VAL A 16 -2.30 -8.90 -20.92
CA VAL A 16 -2.18 -9.26 -19.50
C VAL A 16 -3.55 -8.96 -18.84
N PRO A 17 -4.15 -9.91 -18.11
CA PRO A 17 -5.40 -9.67 -17.41
C PRO A 17 -5.21 -8.51 -16.41
N ARG A 18 -6.10 -7.53 -16.43
CA ARG A 18 -6.09 -6.43 -15.48
C ARG A 18 -6.65 -6.92 -14.15
N LEU A 19 -5.79 -6.94 -13.15
CA LEU A 19 -6.14 -7.25 -11.76
C LEU A 19 -6.06 -5.96 -10.93
N PRO A 20 -6.91 -5.79 -9.92
CA PRO A 20 -6.74 -4.70 -8.96
C PRO A 20 -5.34 -4.76 -8.34
N GLY A 21 -4.57 -3.67 -8.46
CA GLY A 21 -3.19 -3.62 -7.98
C GLY A 21 -2.15 -4.24 -8.92
N ASP A 22 -2.48 -4.54 -10.16
CA ASP A 22 -1.59 -5.12 -11.19
C ASP A 22 -0.30 -4.31 -11.36
N ILE A 23 -0.38 -2.99 -11.28
CA ILE A 23 0.76 -2.06 -11.36
C ILE A 23 1.86 -2.43 -10.37
N MET A 24 1.52 -2.92 -9.19
CA MET A 24 2.49 -3.32 -8.16
C MET A 24 2.81 -4.82 -8.24
N ILE A 25 1.80 -5.67 -8.47
CA ILE A 25 1.92 -7.12 -8.40
C ILE A 25 2.81 -7.68 -9.50
N TYR A 26 2.65 -7.24 -10.75
CA TYR A 26 3.45 -7.77 -11.86
C TYR A 26 4.94 -7.45 -11.73
N PRO A 27 5.36 -6.19 -11.45
CA PRO A 27 6.77 -5.91 -11.18
C PRO A 27 7.32 -6.67 -9.97
N MET A 28 6.51 -6.86 -8.92
CA MET A 28 6.89 -7.61 -7.73
C MET A 28 7.17 -9.08 -8.05
N ILE A 29 6.33 -9.72 -8.86
CA ILE A 29 6.58 -11.11 -9.32
C ILE A 29 7.88 -11.18 -10.13
N VAL A 30 8.13 -10.23 -11.02
CA VAL A 30 9.38 -10.17 -11.79
C VAL A 30 10.59 -10.05 -10.88
N GLY A 31 10.56 -9.13 -9.90
CA GLY A 31 11.63 -8.97 -8.92
C GLY A 31 11.88 -10.25 -8.09
N LEU A 32 10.81 -10.90 -7.62
CA LEU A 32 10.86 -12.16 -6.89
C LEU A 32 11.52 -13.27 -7.71
N LEU A 33 11.15 -13.41 -8.98
CA LEU A 33 11.73 -14.41 -9.87
C LEU A 33 13.22 -14.15 -10.10
N ILE A 34 13.61 -12.90 -10.37
CA ILE A 34 15.02 -12.54 -10.55
C ILE A 34 15.81 -12.84 -9.28
N ASN A 35 15.32 -12.43 -8.11
CA ASN A 35 16.02 -12.68 -6.85
C ASN A 35 16.10 -14.18 -6.50
N THR A 36 15.15 -14.98 -6.94
CA THR A 36 15.15 -16.43 -6.68
C THR A 36 16.09 -17.18 -7.62
N PHE A 37 16.07 -16.86 -8.93
CA PHE A 37 16.79 -17.64 -9.93
C PHE A 37 18.16 -17.07 -10.28
N CYS A 38 18.29 -15.73 -10.24
CA CYS A 38 19.50 -15.03 -10.67
C CYS A 38 19.84 -13.85 -9.73
N PRO A 39 20.04 -14.08 -8.41
CA PRO A 39 20.28 -12.99 -7.45
C PRO A 39 21.49 -12.13 -7.80
N GLN A 40 22.49 -12.70 -8.46
CA GLN A 40 23.72 -12.01 -8.88
C GLN A 40 23.43 -10.83 -9.84
N VAL A 41 22.34 -10.89 -10.62
CA VAL A 41 21.92 -9.80 -11.51
C VAL A 41 21.55 -8.56 -10.71
N LEU A 42 21.03 -8.70 -9.49
CA LEU A 42 20.68 -7.58 -8.63
C LEU A 42 21.90 -6.93 -7.95
N GLU A 43 23.07 -7.56 -8.03
CA GLU A 43 24.33 -7.17 -7.39
C GLU A 43 25.41 -6.75 -8.40
N ILE A 44 25.03 -6.45 -9.62
CA ILE A 44 25.97 -5.98 -10.69
C ILE A 44 26.71 -4.69 -10.30
N GLY A 45 26.12 -3.90 -9.42
CA GLY A 45 26.70 -2.64 -8.96
C GLY A 45 25.97 -1.39 -9.48
N GLY A 46 26.51 -0.24 -9.12
CA GLY A 46 26.02 1.06 -9.58
C GLY A 46 24.58 1.38 -9.17
N PHE A 47 23.91 2.14 -10.01
CA PHE A 47 22.54 2.59 -9.75
C PHE A 47 21.53 1.44 -9.68
N PHE A 48 21.76 0.36 -10.41
CA PHE A 48 20.84 -0.78 -10.44
C PHE A 48 20.81 -1.48 -9.08
N THR A 49 21.97 -1.80 -8.51
CA THR A 49 22.04 -2.41 -7.17
C THR A 49 21.53 -1.46 -6.08
N ALA A 50 21.87 -0.17 -6.15
CA ALA A 50 21.34 0.82 -5.23
C ALA A 50 19.80 0.91 -5.29
N ALA A 51 19.22 0.81 -6.47
CA ALA A 51 17.76 0.80 -6.65
C ALA A 51 17.13 -0.49 -6.13
N THR A 52 17.71 -1.66 -6.36
CA THR A 52 17.09 -2.96 -6.04
C THR A 52 17.29 -3.39 -4.59
N ARG A 53 18.41 -3.04 -3.96
CA ARG A 53 18.77 -3.49 -2.60
C ARG A 53 18.55 -2.44 -1.51
N GLY A 54 18.59 -1.15 -1.82
CA GLY A 54 18.50 -0.08 -0.81
C GLY A 54 17.52 1.04 -1.11
N GLY A 55 16.92 1.08 -2.29
CA GLY A 55 16.15 2.22 -2.80
C GLY A 55 14.71 2.31 -2.30
N ALA A 56 14.17 1.29 -1.65
CA ALA A 56 12.74 1.23 -1.29
C ALA A 56 12.28 2.44 -0.47
N ASN A 57 13.04 2.85 0.54
CA ASN A 57 12.68 4.00 1.38
C ASN A 57 12.63 5.32 0.59
N ALA A 58 13.56 5.51 -0.36
CA ALA A 58 13.56 6.70 -1.21
C ALA A 58 12.36 6.71 -2.16
N VAL A 59 11.99 5.55 -2.71
CA VAL A 59 10.81 5.42 -3.57
C VAL A 59 9.51 5.62 -2.78
N VAL A 60 9.42 5.10 -1.55
CA VAL A 60 8.29 5.37 -0.64
C VAL A 60 8.16 6.87 -0.37
N ALA A 61 9.27 7.55 -0.07
CA ALA A 61 9.27 8.99 0.14
C ALA A 61 8.79 9.75 -1.12
N ALA A 62 9.23 9.35 -2.31
CA ALA A 62 8.77 9.92 -3.56
C ALA A 62 7.26 9.68 -3.79
N ILE A 63 6.76 8.47 -3.52
CA ILE A 63 5.33 8.15 -3.60
C ILE A 63 4.53 9.05 -2.66
N LEU A 64 4.97 9.19 -1.41
CA LEU A 64 4.31 10.06 -0.43
C LEU A 64 4.27 11.53 -0.89
N LEU A 65 5.37 12.01 -1.50
CA LEU A 65 5.43 13.35 -2.07
C LEU A 65 4.43 13.52 -3.23
N PHE A 66 4.39 12.56 -4.16
CA PHE A 66 3.50 12.61 -5.33
C PHE A 66 2.03 12.54 -4.93
N VAL A 67 1.70 11.70 -4.00
CA VAL A 67 0.34 11.57 -3.47
C VAL A 67 -0.03 12.80 -2.66
N GLY A 68 0.85 13.27 -1.80
CA GLY A 68 0.65 14.51 -1.05
C GLY A 68 0.30 15.66 -1.99
N ALA A 69 1.02 15.81 -3.11
CA ALA A 69 0.72 16.83 -4.11
C ALA A 69 -0.68 16.70 -4.73
N GLY A 70 -1.24 15.50 -4.77
CA GLY A 70 -2.61 15.25 -5.23
C GLY A 70 -3.70 15.60 -4.21
N ILE A 71 -3.37 15.69 -2.92
CA ILE A 71 -4.34 15.96 -1.85
C ILE A 71 -4.69 17.46 -1.82
N SER A 72 -5.98 17.77 -1.91
CA SER A 72 -6.47 19.14 -1.78
C SER A 72 -6.74 19.51 -0.33
N PHE A 73 -6.32 20.70 0.13
CA PHE A 73 -6.74 21.27 1.41
C PHE A 73 -8.26 21.51 1.48
N LYS A 74 -8.90 21.62 0.32
CA LYS A 74 -10.36 21.70 0.19
C LYS A 74 -11.01 20.32 0.15
N ALA A 75 -10.28 19.26 0.56
CA ALA A 75 -10.86 17.92 0.65
C ALA A 75 -12.18 18.00 1.42
N THR A 76 -13.21 17.48 0.82
CA THR A 76 -14.57 17.54 1.34
C THR A 76 -14.55 16.99 2.78
N PRO A 77 -15.22 17.61 3.75
CA PRO A 77 -15.32 17.07 5.12
C PRO A 77 -15.75 15.60 5.15
N GLY A 78 -16.52 15.18 4.14
CA GLY A 78 -16.88 13.78 3.91
C GLY A 78 -15.69 12.85 3.69
N ALA A 79 -14.72 13.27 2.86
CA ALA A 79 -13.53 12.46 2.59
C ALA A 79 -12.67 12.26 3.85
N VAL A 80 -12.51 13.31 4.66
CA VAL A 80 -11.80 13.23 5.94
C VAL A 80 -12.55 12.29 6.89
N LYS A 81 -13.88 12.46 7.03
CA LYS A 81 -14.71 11.61 7.85
C LYS A 81 -14.58 10.14 7.45
N THR A 82 -14.75 9.83 6.18
CA THR A 82 -14.66 8.45 5.67
C THR A 82 -13.26 7.86 5.93
N GLY A 83 -12.20 8.61 5.64
CA GLY A 83 -10.83 8.14 5.89
C GLY A 83 -10.56 7.84 7.36
N VAL A 84 -11.00 8.71 8.27
CA VAL A 84 -10.85 8.53 9.72
C VAL A 84 -11.69 7.35 10.23
N VAL A 85 -12.91 7.21 9.75
CA VAL A 85 -13.84 6.13 10.13
C VAL A 85 -13.31 4.75 9.70
N VAL A 86 -12.62 4.65 8.58
CA VAL A 86 -11.96 3.41 8.14
C VAL A 86 -10.66 3.17 8.91
N LEU A 87 -9.89 4.23 9.18
CA LEU A 87 -8.58 4.15 9.78
C LEU A 87 -8.62 3.74 11.26
N ILE A 88 -9.48 4.39 12.06
CA ILE A 88 -9.53 4.18 13.52
C ILE A 88 -9.78 2.72 13.90
N PRO A 89 -10.85 2.05 13.43
CA PRO A 89 -11.12 0.67 13.84
C PRO A 89 -10.02 -0.28 13.39
N LYS A 90 -9.42 -0.02 12.23
CA LYS A 90 -8.31 -0.81 11.72
C LYS A 90 -7.09 -0.73 12.64
N LEU A 91 -6.73 0.47 13.08
CA LEU A 91 -5.60 0.68 13.99
C LEU A 91 -5.87 0.11 15.38
N LEU A 92 -7.09 0.29 15.90
CA LEU A 92 -7.49 -0.29 17.17
C LEU A 92 -7.42 -1.82 17.13
N LEU A 93 -7.93 -2.44 16.06
CA LEU A 93 -7.82 -3.89 15.89
C LEU A 93 -6.37 -4.36 15.78
N ALA A 94 -5.55 -3.64 15.02
CA ALA A 94 -4.12 -3.95 14.92
C ALA A 94 -3.43 -3.91 16.30
N ALA A 95 -3.70 -2.86 17.08
CA ALA A 95 -3.15 -2.71 18.42
C ALA A 95 -3.67 -3.81 19.38
N VAL A 96 -4.98 -4.04 19.42
CA VAL A 96 -5.59 -5.06 20.29
C VAL A 96 -5.07 -6.45 19.97
N MET A 97 -5.04 -6.82 18.68
CA MET A 97 -4.58 -8.15 18.27
C MET A 97 -3.08 -8.33 18.49
N GLY A 98 -2.26 -7.31 18.19
CA GLY A 98 -0.83 -7.39 18.43
C GLY A 98 -0.51 -7.47 19.92
N LEU A 99 -1.15 -6.64 20.76
CA LEU A 99 -0.98 -6.72 22.22
C LEU A 99 -1.48 -8.05 22.80
N ALA A 100 -2.58 -8.58 22.30
CA ALA A 100 -3.08 -9.88 22.71
C ALA A 100 -2.05 -10.98 22.43
N VAL A 101 -1.38 -10.94 21.28
CA VAL A 101 -0.34 -11.91 20.94
C VAL A 101 0.90 -11.70 21.80
N ALA A 102 1.31 -10.46 22.08
CA ALA A 102 2.44 -10.18 22.97
C ALA A 102 2.20 -10.70 24.38
N TRP A 103 0.98 -10.57 24.92
CA TRP A 103 0.69 -10.90 26.33
C TRP A 103 0.24 -12.33 26.55
N PHE A 104 -0.57 -12.91 25.64
CA PHE A 104 -1.14 -14.24 25.82
C PHE A 104 -0.36 -15.35 25.12
N PHE A 105 0.39 -15.04 24.07
CA PHE A 105 1.12 -16.02 23.26
C PHE A 105 2.64 -15.84 23.29
N ASN A 106 3.14 -15.06 24.24
CA ASN A 106 4.59 -14.85 24.41
C ASN A 106 5.28 -14.32 23.15
N ASP A 107 4.58 -13.43 22.41
CA ASP A 107 5.00 -12.79 21.15
C ASP A 107 5.23 -13.77 19.97
N ASP A 108 4.64 -14.96 20.02
CA ASP A 108 4.66 -15.94 18.91
C ASP A 108 3.31 -16.63 18.76
N LEU A 109 2.56 -16.24 17.75
CA LEU A 109 1.33 -16.90 17.33
C LEU A 109 1.55 -17.56 15.98
N LEU A 110 1.94 -18.83 15.95
CA LEU A 110 2.20 -19.58 14.71
C LEU A 110 3.24 -18.91 13.80
N GLY A 111 4.29 -18.36 14.38
CA GLY A 111 5.34 -17.63 13.67
C GLY A 111 5.02 -16.15 13.37
N LEU A 112 3.92 -15.61 13.93
CA LEU A 112 3.56 -14.20 13.83
C LEU A 112 3.88 -13.50 15.15
N SER A 113 4.81 -12.54 15.11
CA SER A 113 5.07 -11.65 16.23
C SER A 113 4.01 -10.54 16.31
N SER A 114 3.86 -9.93 17.48
CA SER A 114 3.02 -8.75 17.69
C SER A 114 3.34 -7.61 16.69
N VAL A 115 4.63 -7.39 16.43
CA VAL A 115 5.12 -6.40 15.47
C VAL A 115 4.64 -6.72 14.05
N SER A 116 4.71 -7.98 13.63
CA SER A 116 4.24 -8.43 12.31
C SER A 116 2.73 -8.25 12.16
N ILE A 117 1.97 -8.54 13.21
CA ILE A 117 0.50 -8.39 13.23
C ILE A 117 0.11 -6.92 13.18
N ILE A 118 0.70 -6.07 14.03
CA ILE A 118 0.43 -4.64 14.03
C ILE A 118 0.80 -4.03 12.67
N GLY A 119 2.00 -4.34 12.15
CA GLY A 119 2.46 -3.84 10.86
C GLY A 119 1.57 -4.29 9.69
N GLY A 120 1.24 -5.57 9.63
CA GLY A 120 0.43 -6.14 8.54
C GLY A 120 -1.01 -5.65 8.55
N ILE A 121 -1.65 -5.57 9.71
CA ILE A 121 -3.03 -5.10 9.83
C ILE A 121 -3.13 -3.58 9.64
N SER A 122 -2.19 -2.80 10.16
CA SER A 122 -2.20 -1.33 10.03
C SER A 122 -2.00 -0.89 8.58
N PHE A 123 -1.24 -1.64 7.80
CA PHE A 123 -0.94 -1.29 6.42
C PHE A 123 -2.19 -1.31 5.54
N CYS A 124 -2.35 -0.30 4.68
CA CYS A 124 -3.39 -0.25 3.68
C CYS A 124 -2.78 -0.25 2.28
N ASN A 125 -3.23 -1.16 1.41
CA ASN A 125 -2.79 -1.18 0.02
C ASN A 125 -3.52 -0.09 -0.77
N MET A 126 -2.85 1.05 -0.98
CA MET A 126 -3.42 2.21 -1.65
C MET A 126 -3.74 1.97 -3.11
N ALA A 127 -2.95 1.17 -3.82
CA ALA A 127 -3.22 0.85 -5.22
C ALA A 127 -4.52 0.08 -5.35
N LEU A 128 -4.74 -0.89 -4.47
CA LEU A 128 -5.98 -1.65 -4.42
C LEU A 128 -7.17 -0.77 -4.02
N TYR A 129 -7.02 0.06 -2.98
CA TYR A 129 -8.07 0.99 -2.56
C TYR A 129 -8.46 1.95 -3.68
N THR A 130 -7.48 2.60 -4.29
CA THR A 130 -7.73 3.54 -5.40
C THR A 130 -8.38 2.84 -6.58
N GLY A 131 -7.94 1.63 -6.92
CA GLY A 131 -8.53 0.83 -8.00
C GLY A 131 -10.00 0.53 -7.76
N ILE A 132 -10.36 0.07 -6.56
CA ILE A 132 -11.75 -0.27 -6.19
C ILE A 132 -12.61 1.00 -6.09
N MET A 133 -12.10 2.04 -5.40
CA MET A 133 -12.87 3.26 -5.19
C MET A 133 -13.07 4.08 -6.47
N SER A 134 -12.17 3.98 -7.45
CA SER A 134 -12.36 4.62 -8.75
C SER A 134 -13.52 4.02 -9.53
N GLU A 135 -13.87 2.76 -9.27
CA GLU A 135 -14.94 2.05 -9.98
C GLU A 135 -16.27 2.04 -9.19
N TYR A 136 -16.19 1.93 -7.86
CA TYR A 136 -17.38 1.71 -7.01
C TYR A 136 -17.61 2.79 -5.95
N GLY A 137 -16.64 3.65 -5.68
CA GLY A 137 -16.66 4.65 -4.63
C GLY A 137 -17.28 5.97 -5.07
N ASP A 138 -17.89 6.69 -4.10
CA ASP A 138 -18.28 8.08 -4.28
C ASP A 138 -17.10 9.06 -4.13
N GLU A 139 -17.34 10.36 -4.33
CA GLU A 139 -16.28 11.38 -4.24
C GLU A 139 -15.62 11.44 -2.84
N ALA A 140 -16.38 11.17 -1.77
CA ALA A 140 -15.87 11.18 -0.41
C ALA A 140 -14.98 9.95 -0.16
N GLU A 141 -15.39 8.79 -0.63
CA GLU A 141 -14.65 7.54 -0.55
C GLU A 141 -13.37 7.58 -1.39
N GLN A 142 -13.43 8.13 -2.60
CA GLN A 142 -12.26 8.38 -3.42
C GLN A 142 -11.28 9.37 -2.76
N GLY A 143 -11.81 10.45 -2.18
CA GLY A 143 -11.03 11.45 -1.46
C GLY A 143 -10.39 10.92 -0.17
N ALA A 144 -10.97 9.91 0.47
CA ALA A 144 -10.46 9.26 1.68
C ALA A 144 -9.07 8.63 1.48
N VAL A 145 -8.69 8.33 0.23
CA VAL A 145 -7.32 7.89 -0.14
C VAL A 145 -6.26 8.79 0.51
N GLY A 146 -6.47 10.10 0.53
CA GLY A 146 -5.51 11.04 1.13
C GLY A 146 -5.25 10.79 2.61
N ILE A 147 -6.28 10.45 3.37
CA ILE A 147 -6.15 10.13 4.81
C ILE A 147 -5.54 8.74 4.99
N LEU A 148 -6.00 7.77 4.22
CA LEU A 148 -5.50 6.40 4.28
C LEU A 148 -4.03 6.28 3.85
N PHE A 149 -3.52 7.24 3.06
CA PHE A 149 -2.10 7.30 2.72
C PHE A 149 -1.18 7.51 3.92
N LEU A 150 -1.68 8.02 5.03
CA LEU A 150 -0.92 8.04 6.29
C LEU A 150 -0.49 6.64 6.74
N THR A 151 -1.21 5.60 6.32
CA THR A 151 -0.87 4.19 6.60
C THR A 151 0.01 3.53 5.53
N ALA A 152 0.28 4.21 4.42
CA ALA A 152 1.03 3.64 3.30
C ALA A 152 2.52 3.40 3.61
N GLY A 153 3.02 4.01 4.68
CA GLY A 153 4.38 3.79 5.17
C GLY A 153 4.38 3.07 6.53
N PRO A 154 5.54 2.76 7.05
CA PRO A 154 5.68 2.16 8.37
C PRO A 154 5.27 3.10 9.51
N THR A 155 4.99 4.37 9.23
CA THR A 155 4.79 5.46 10.20
C THR A 155 3.72 5.14 11.22
N VAL A 156 2.54 4.71 10.76
CA VAL A 156 1.41 4.45 11.66
C VAL A 156 1.65 3.18 12.46
N ALA A 157 2.20 2.12 11.84
CA ALA A 157 2.62 0.92 12.55
C ALA A 157 3.67 1.26 13.63
N MET A 158 4.62 2.12 13.32
CA MET A 158 5.61 2.62 14.28
C MET A 158 4.97 3.40 15.43
N ILE A 159 3.99 4.28 15.16
CA ILE A 159 3.27 5.00 16.20
C ILE A 159 2.52 4.01 17.12
N VAL A 160 1.80 3.04 16.54
CA VAL A 160 1.08 2.02 17.31
C VAL A 160 2.04 1.20 18.17
N LEU A 161 3.18 0.78 17.63
CA LEU A 161 4.22 0.04 18.36
C LEU A 161 4.85 0.87 19.49
N GLY A 162 5.10 2.16 19.23
CA GLY A 162 5.64 3.08 20.23
C GLY A 162 4.68 3.34 21.38
N VAL A 163 3.39 3.60 21.07
CA VAL A 163 2.35 3.82 22.09
C VAL A 163 2.07 2.53 22.88
N SER A 164 2.15 1.37 22.24
CA SER A 164 2.00 0.07 22.89
C SER A 164 3.18 -0.32 23.79
N GLY A 165 4.29 0.43 23.76
CA GLY A 165 5.51 0.09 24.48
C GLY A 165 6.30 -1.09 23.94
N LEU A 166 5.91 -1.62 22.77
CA LEU A 166 6.56 -2.77 22.12
C LEU A 166 7.83 -2.39 21.35
N ALA A 167 7.98 -1.11 21.00
CA ALA A 167 9.18 -0.59 20.35
C ALA A 167 9.45 0.86 20.77
N SER A 168 10.73 1.20 20.99
CA SER A 168 11.15 2.59 21.22
C SER A 168 11.45 3.23 19.86
N ILE A 169 10.56 4.10 19.38
CA ILE A 169 10.73 4.75 18.07
C ILE A 169 11.07 6.22 18.28
N PRO A 170 12.21 6.68 17.74
CA PRO A 170 12.58 8.09 17.82
C PRO A 170 11.54 8.97 17.11
N LEU A 171 11.08 10.03 17.77
CA LEU A 171 10.15 11.02 17.21
C LEU A 171 10.62 11.57 15.84
N GLY A 172 11.94 11.73 15.67
CA GLY A 172 12.52 12.16 14.40
C GLY A 172 12.22 11.21 13.24
N THR A 173 12.16 9.90 13.48
CA THR A 173 11.80 8.90 12.44
C THR A 173 10.34 9.05 12.02
N VAL A 174 9.44 9.28 12.98
CA VAL A 174 8.01 9.50 12.70
C VAL A 174 7.81 10.77 11.87
N ILE A 175 8.43 11.89 12.30
CA ILE A 175 8.37 13.16 11.57
C ILE A 175 8.95 13.00 10.17
N GLY A 176 10.11 12.35 10.02
CA GLY A 176 10.76 12.10 8.74
C GLY A 176 9.91 11.25 7.79
N SER A 177 9.09 10.33 8.32
CA SER A 177 8.19 9.50 7.50
C SER A 177 6.99 10.28 6.95
N VAL A 178 6.47 11.26 7.70
CA VAL A 178 5.32 12.07 7.29
C VAL A 178 5.74 13.27 6.43
N LEU A 179 6.96 13.75 6.61
CA LEU A 179 7.45 14.99 6.00
C LEU A 179 7.29 15.03 4.47
N PRO A 180 7.62 13.98 3.69
CA PRO A 180 7.42 14.01 2.23
C PRO A 180 5.96 14.21 1.83
N LEU A 181 5.01 13.60 2.55
CA LEU A 181 3.58 13.77 2.31
C LEU A 181 3.15 15.23 2.53
N VAL A 182 3.59 15.82 3.66
CA VAL A 182 3.25 17.22 4.00
C VAL A 182 3.86 18.19 2.99
N ILE A 183 5.12 17.98 2.60
CA ILE A 183 5.78 18.79 1.57
C ILE A 183 5.02 18.70 0.25
N GLY A 184 4.67 17.49 -0.20
CA GLY A 184 3.88 17.27 -1.40
C GLY A 184 2.54 18.02 -1.33
N MET A 185 1.83 17.91 -0.21
CA MET A 185 0.54 18.54 0.02
C MET A 185 0.64 20.08 -0.03
N VAL A 186 1.64 20.67 0.60
CA VAL A 186 1.88 22.11 0.55
C VAL A 186 2.20 22.56 -0.89
N LEU A 187 3.13 21.90 -1.54
CA LEU A 187 3.54 22.24 -2.92
C LEU A 187 2.37 22.11 -3.91
N GLY A 188 1.59 21.03 -3.84
CA GLY A 188 0.47 20.79 -4.75
C GLY A 188 -0.70 21.75 -4.55
N ASN A 189 -0.89 22.31 -3.34
CA ASN A 189 -1.92 23.31 -3.09
C ASN A 189 -1.45 24.75 -3.38
N CYS A 190 -0.16 25.04 -3.17
CA CYS A 190 0.40 26.35 -3.48
C CYS A 190 0.64 26.55 -4.98
N PHE A 191 1.02 25.48 -5.69
CA PHE A 191 1.42 25.55 -7.10
C PHE A 191 0.68 24.50 -7.93
N PRO A 192 -0.40 24.88 -8.67
CA PRO A 192 -1.14 23.93 -9.52
C PRO A 192 -0.26 23.19 -10.53
N PHE A 193 0.73 23.86 -11.11
CA PHE A 193 1.69 23.24 -12.01
C PHE A 193 2.44 22.05 -11.37
N VAL A 194 2.87 22.21 -10.10
CA VAL A 194 3.56 21.14 -9.35
C VAL A 194 2.64 19.97 -9.10
N ARG A 195 1.37 20.24 -8.81
CA ARG A 195 0.33 19.22 -8.64
C ARG A 195 0.16 18.39 -9.90
N ASP A 196 0.01 19.05 -11.06
CA ASP A 196 -0.21 18.38 -12.34
C ASP A 196 1.03 17.59 -12.78
N LEU A 197 2.22 18.05 -12.40
CA LEU A 197 3.48 17.37 -12.67
C LEU A 197 3.68 16.14 -11.77
N LEU A 198 3.43 16.26 -10.47
CA LEU A 198 3.77 15.22 -9.49
C LEU A 198 2.70 14.13 -9.35
N LYS A 199 1.42 14.51 -9.41
CA LYS A 199 0.30 13.58 -9.24
C LYS A 199 0.38 12.33 -10.14
N PRO A 200 0.70 12.41 -11.44
CA PRO A 200 0.83 11.23 -12.29
C PRO A 200 2.03 10.34 -11.94
N GLY A 201 3.01 10.86 -11.21
CA GLY A 201 4.23 10.14 -10.82
C GLY A 201 4.00 9.02 -9.80
N ALA A 202 2.87 9.03 -9.08
CA ALA A 202 2.58 8.04 -8.06
C ALA A 202 2.49 6.61 -8.62
N ASN A 203 1.77 6.41 -9.73
CA ASN A 203 1.60 5.09 -10.34
C ASN A 203 2.90 4.45 -10.84
N PRO A 204 3.76 5.14 -11.62
CA PRO A 204 5.07 4.61 -11.99
C PRO A 204 5.95 4.30 -10.77
N ALA A 205 5.93 5.16 -9.75
CA ALA A 205 6.71 4.93 -8.55
C ALA A 205 6.23 3.70 -7.75
N ILE A 206 4.92 3.42 -7.72
CA ILE A 206 4.34 2.20 -7.13
C ILE A 206 4.84 0.95 -7.89
N ALA A 207 4.96 1.00 -9.21
CA ALA A 207 5.51 -0.11 -9.99
C ALA A 207 6.98 -0.38 -9.65
N VAL A 208 7.78 0.68 -9.52
CA VAL A 208 9.18 0.58 -9.09
C VAL A 208 9.28 0.01 -7.68
N LEU A 209 8.45 0.47 -6.75
CA LEU A 209 8.41 -0.07 -5.39
C LEU A 209 8.03 -1.55 -5.38
N GLY A 210 7.04 -1.95 -6.17
CA GLY A 210 6.66 -3.36 -6.34
C GLY A 210 7.84 -4.22 -6.78
N PHE A 211 8.58 -3.77 -7.79
CA PHE A 211 9.78 -4.46 -8.25
C PHE A 211 10.85 -4.59 -7.14
N GLN A 212 11.13 -3.51 -6.40
CA GLN A 212 12.09 -3.51 -5.30
C GLN A 212 11.69 -4.46 -4.17
N LEU A 213 10.41 -4.47 -3.80
CA LEU A 213 9.88 -5.41 -2.81
C LEU A 213 10.06 -6.86 -3.29
N GLY A 214 9.77 -7.14 -4.55
CA GLY A 214 10.03 -8.44 -5.15
C GLY A 214 11.50 -8.84 -5.10
N CYS A 215 12.42 -7.91 -5.37
CA CYS A 215 13.86 -8.14 -5.28
C CYS A 215 14.35 -8.43 -3.84
N SER A 216 13.58 -8.07 -2.84
CA SER A 216 13.86 -8.34 -1.42
C SER A 216 13.30 -9.68 -0.93
N MET A 217 12.44 -10.31 -1.71
CA MET A 217 11.78 -11.58 -1.38
C MET A 217 12.39 -12.74 -2.17
N SER A 218 12.41 -13.93 -1.58
CA SER A 218 12.76 -15.18 -2.28
C SER A 218 11.64 -16.18 -2.19
N LEU A 219 11.57 -17.13 -3.13
CA LEU A 219 10.58 -18.20 -3.08
C LEU A 219 10.75 -19.06 -1.81
N ALA A 220 11.97 -19.24 -1.34
CA ALA A 220 12.25 -19.94 -0.10
C ALA A 220 11.66 -19.22 1.11
N SER A 221 11.82 -17.87 1.19
CA SER A 221 11.20 -17.05 2.23
C SER A 221 9.67 -17.09 2.15
N PHE A 222 9.11 -17.22 0.95
CA PHE A 222 7.67 -17.35 0.74
C PHE A 222 7.14 -18.69 1.27
N VAL A 223 7.91 -19.78 1.11
CA VAL A 223 7.54 -21.10 1.64
C VAL A 223 7.66 -21.14 3.16
N THR A 224 8.71 -20.58 3.74
CA THR A 224 8.94 -20.59 5.19
C THR A 224 8.03 -19.63 5.95
N GLY A 225 7.76 -18.45 5.41
CA GLY A 225 6.85 -17.45 5.98
C GLY A 225 5.41 -17.52 5.45
N GLY A 226 5.16 -18.35 4.45
CA GLY A 226 3.89 -18.35 3.71
C GLY A 226 2.68 -18.72 4.55
N LEU A 227 2.80 -19.67 5.46
CA LEU A 227 1.69 -20.09 6.33
C LEU A 227 1.28 -18.94 7.28
N SER A 228 2.25 -18.29 7.90
CA SER A 228 2.01 -17.15 8.78
C SER A 228 1.42 -15.96 8.00
N GLY A 229 1.92 -15.70 6.80
CA GLY A 229 1.38 -14.66 5.92
C GLY A 229 -0.04 -14.95 5.45
N ILE A 230 -0.35 -16.21 5.10
CA ILE A 230 -1.71 -16.64 4.75
C ILE A 230 -2.64 -16.50 5.96
N LEU A 231 -2.20 -16.90 7.14
CA LEU A 231 -2.97 -16.74 8.37
C LEU A 231 -3.29 -15.26 8.64
N LEU A 232 -2.30 -14.39 8.56
CA LEU A 232 -2.48 -12.94 8.72
C LEU A 232 -3.43 -12.38 7.67
N GLY A 233 -3.32 -12.83 6.42
CA GLY A 233 -4.24 -12.46 5.34
C GLY A 233 -5.67 -12.89 5.63
N LEU A 234 -5.88 -14.13 6.06
CA LEU A 234 -7.21 -14.65 6.44
C LEU A 234 -7.80 -13.86 7.62
N VAL A 235 -7.01 -13.60 8.65
CA VAL A 235 -7.45 -12.77 9.79
C VAL A 235 -7.84 -11.36 9.31
N THR A 236 -7.05 -10.78 8.43
CA THR A 236 -7.34 -9.46 7.88
C THR A 236 -8.64 -9.45 7.09
N VAL A 237 -8.89 -10.45 6.27
CA VAL A 237 -10.12 -10.56 5.45
C VAL A 237 -11.35 -10.88 6.30
N PHE A 238 -11.26 -11.86 7.21
CA PHE A 238 -12.43 -12.39 7.93
C PHE A 238 -12.73 -11.69 9.26
N VAL A 239 -11.75 -11.02 9.85
CA VAL A 239 -11.92 -10.31 11.13
C VAL A 239 -11.86 -8.81 10.93
N VAL A 240 -10.75 -8.30 10.39
CA VAL A 240 -10.53 -6.85 10.28
C VAL A 240 -11.49 -6.22 9.26
N GLY A 241 -11.69 -6.84 8.11
CA GLY A 241 -12.59 -6.38 7.07
C GLY A 241 -14.03 -6.20 7.56
N PRO A 242 -14.70 -7.26 8.06
CA PRO A 242 -16.07 -7.15 8.55
C PRO A 242 -16.24 -6.15 9.70
N VAL A 243 -15.28 -6.08 10.65
CA VAL A 243 -15.36 -5.11 11.76
C VAL A 243 -15.23 -3.68 11.25
N THR A 244 -14.31 -3.42 10.35
CA THR A 244 -14.14 -2.10 9.72
C THR A 244 -15.40 -1.70 8.93
N CYS A 245 -15.99 -2.66 8.20
CA CYS A 245 -17.22 -2.48 7.43
C CYS A 245 -18.41 -2.16 8.34
N LEU A 246 -18.55 -2.90 9.43
CA LEU A 246 -19.61 -2.66 10.41
C LEU A 246 -19.47 -1.27 11.03
N PHE A 247 -18.25 -0.89 11.41
CA PHE A 247 -17.98 0.42 12.00
C PHE A 247 -18.27 1.55 11.02
N GLU A 248 -17.86 1.41 9.75
CA GLU A 248 -18.18 2.37 8.70
C GLU A 248 -19.69 2.56 8.53
N ARG A 249 -20.47 1.47 8.48
CA ARG A 249 -21.94 1.52 8.40
C ARG A 249 -22.57 2.17 9.63
N LEU A 250 -22.08 1.89 10.82
CA LEU A 250 -22.56 2.52 12.05
C LEU A 250 -22.30 4.03 12.09
N CYS A 251 -21.22 4.48 11.46
CA CYS A 251 -20.90 5.91 11.33
C CYS A 251 -21.62 6.61 10.16
N GLY A 252 -22.53 5.91 9.47
CA GLY A 252 -23.33 6.44 8.37
C GLY A 252 -22.61 6.46 7.03
N GLY A 253 -21.56 5.64 6.85
CA GLY A 253 -20.91 5.39 5.57
C GLY A 253 -21.64 4.32 4.76
N THR A 254 -21.27 4.19 3.47
CA THR A 254 -21.89 3.22 2.56
C THR A 254 -21.43 1.78 2.82
N GLY A 255 -20.35 1.59 3.57
CA GLY A 255 -19.67 0.32 3.77
C GLY A 255 -18.82 -0.11 2.58
N LYS A 256 -18.66 0.73 1.57
CA LYS A 256 -17.89 0.42 0.36
C LYS A 256 -16.39 0.64 0.55
N ALA A 257 -16.00 1.61 1.38
CA ALA A 257 -14.60 1.88 1.64
C ALA A 257 -13.88 0.72 2.34
N CYS A 258 -14.63 -0.20 2.95
CA CYS A 258 -14.07 -1.44 3.52
C CYS A 258 -13.99 -2.60 2.51
N LEU A 259 -14.52 -2.46 1.29
CA LEU A 259 -14.42 -3.46 0.20
C LEU A 259 -12.98 -3.81 -0.19
N LEU A 260 -12.00 -3.12 0.36
CA LEU A 260 -10.59 -3.52 0.35
C LEU A 260 -10.35 -4.99 0.69
N TYR A 261 -11.30 -5.63 1.37
CA TYR A 261 -11.15 -6.97 1.94
C TYR A 261 -12.21 -7.97 1.46
N THR A 262 -13.23 -7.52 0.74
CA THR A 262 -14.31 -8.39 0.25
C THR A 262 -14.46 -8.25 -1.25
N SER A 263 -14.50 -9.38 -1.95
CA SER A 263 -14.80 -9.44 -3.38
C SER A 263 -16.17 -8.80 -3.66
N PRO A 264 -16.31 -7.89 -4.64
CA PRO A 264 -17.61 -7.29 -4.96
C PRO A 264 -18.58 -8.38 -5.42
N SER A 265 -19.74 -8.43 -4.76
CA SER A 265 -20.84 -9.29 -5.19
C SER A 265 -21.43 -8.74 -6.51
N PRO A 266 -21.71 -9.59 -7.52
CA PRO A 266 -22.31 -9.15 -8.78
C PRO A 266 -23.75 -8.62 -8.67
N ARG A 267 -24.29 -8.48 -7.46
CA ARG A 267 -25.70 -8.14 -7.20
C ARG A 267 -26.03 -6.66 -7.10
N ASP A 268 -25.04 -5.78 -7.13
CA ASP A 268 -25.27 -4.32 -6.97
C ASP A 268 -25.05 -3.57 -8.29
N ARG A 269 -25.62 -4.10 -9.37
CA ARG A 269 -25.80 -3.35 -10.63
C ARG A 269 -27.20 -2.79 -10.69
#